data_e488bce330d0da9f0c4ea98e35c67411
#
_entry.id   e488bce330d0da9f0c4ea98e35c67411
#
_cell.length_a   1.000
_cell.length_b   1.000
_cell.length_c   1.000
_cell.angle_alpha   90.00
_cell.angle_beta   90.00
_cell.angle_gamma   90.00
#
_symmetry.space_group_name_H-M   'P 1'
#
loop_
_entity.id
_entity.type
_entity.pdbx_description
1 polymer ?
#
loop_
_entity_poly.entity_id
_entity_poly.type
_entity_poly.pdbx_seq_one_letter_code
_entity_poly.pdbx_strand_id
1 'polypeptide(L)'
;MNSSSSSVFPLFDVLVVGAGHAGIEAALAASRLGCSVAVLTHNLDTIGQMSCNPAIGGLAKGHIVREIDAMGGAMGLNTDATAIQFRMLNASKGPSVRAPRAQCDKTAYRTRMKMVLETAPGICLFQGDVVKLLVNGEQQATGA
;
A
#
# COMPACT_ATOMS: atom_id res chain seq x y z
N MET A 1 -26.81 -35.14 -10.77
CA MET A 1 -27.19 -33.78 -10.35
C MET A 1 -25.99 -33.19 -9.61
N ASN A 2 -25.10 -32.50 -10.33
CA ASN A 2 -23.96 -31.86 -9.74
C ASN A 2 -24.42 -30.49 -9.21
N SER A 3 -24.59 -30.36 -7.91
CA SER A 3 -24.73 -29.06 -7.25
C SER A 3 -23.37 -28.40 -7.27
N SER A 4 -23.13 -27.53 -8.27
CA SER A 4 -22.07 -26.54 -8.20
C SER A 4 -22.42 -25.61 -7.05
N SER A 5 -21.80 -25.79 -5.89
CA SER A 5 -21.81 -24.80 -4.83
C SER A 5 -21.09 -23.58 -5.39
N SER A 6 -21.84 -22.62 -5.93
CA SER A 6 -21.31 -21.30 -6.23
C SER A 6 -20.76 -20.73 -4.92
N SER A 7 -19.46 -20.49 -4.88
CA SER A 7 -18.83 -19.82 -3.75
C SER A 7 -19.57 -18.49 -3.51
N VAL A 8 -20.08 -18.29 -2.31
CA VAL A 8 -20.81 -17.09 -1.92
C VAL A 8 -19.89 -15.86 -1.89
N PHE A 9 -18.59 -16.08 -2.00
CA PHE A 9 -17.55 -15.04 -1.94
C PHE A 9 -17.03 -14.69 -3.32
N PRO A 10 -16.82 -13.42 -3.61
CA PRO A 10 -16.24 -13.00 -4.87
C PRO A 10 -14.81 -13.55 -5.02
N LEU A 11 -14.46 -13.91 -6.25
CA LEU A 11 -13.10 -14.29 -6.60
C LEU A 11 -12.31 -13.03 -6.96
N PHE A 12 -11.07 -12.98 -6.52
CA PHE A 12 -10.10 -11.92 -6.83
C PHE A 12 -8.86 -12.52 -7.46
N ASP A 13 -8.22 -11.77 -8.35
CA ASP A 13 -6.95 -12.17 -8.95
C ASP A 13 -5.80 -12.03 -7.92
N VAL A 14 -5.90 -11.04 -7.05
CA VAL A 14 -4.87 -10.73 -6.05
C VAL A 14 -5.51 -10.49 -4.68
N LEU A 15 -4.95 -11.12 -3.66
CA LEU A 15 -5.29 -10.90 -2.27
C LEU A 15 -4.10 -10.24 -1.55
N VAL A 16 -4.30 -9.04 -1.03
CA VAL A 16 -3.31 -8.29 -0.25
C VAL A 16 -3.69 -8.32 1.22
N VAL A 17 -2.80 -8.84 2.06
CA VAL A 17 -2.99 -8.88 3.51
C VAL A 17 -2.21 -7.76 4.17
N GLY A 18 -2.95 -6.81 4.74
CA GLY A 18 -2.40 -5.62 5.40
C GLY A 18 -2.37 -4.39 4.49
N ALA A 19 -2.89 -3.27 4.99
CA ALA A 19 -2.93 -1.98 4.31
C ALA A 19 -1.90 -0.97 4.86
N GLY A 20 -0.71 -1.45 5.19
CA GLY A 20 0.47 -0.60 5.36
C GLY A 20 1.01 -0.13 4.01
N HIS A 21 2.08 0.67 4.00
CA HIS A 21 2.61 1.24 2.75
C HIS A 21 2.92 0.20 1.67
N ALA A 22 3.53 -0.93 2.05
CA ALA A 22 3.84 -2.01 1.11
C ALA A 22 2.58 -2.63 0.49
N GLY A 23 1.56 -2.92 1.32
CA GLY A 23 0.29 -3.47 0.84
C GLY A 23 -0.48 -2.50 -0.06
N ILE A 24 -0.46 -1.21 0.27
CA ILE A 24 -1.07 -0.17 -0.57
C ILE A 24 -0.42 -0.12 -1.95
N GLU A 25 0.91 -0.07 -2.01
CA GLU A 25 1.63 -0.02 -3.28
C GLU A 25 1.42 -1.30 -4.10
N ALA A 26 1.39 -2.47 -3.44
CA ALA A 26 1.10 -3.75 -4.11
C ALA A 26 -0.32 -3.77 -4.69
N ALA A 27 -1.33 -3.35 -3.92
CA ALA A 27 -2.72 -3.30 -4.36
C ALA A 27 -2.90 -2.34 -5.55
N LEU A 28 -2.34 -1.13 -5.46
CA LEU A 28 -2.41 -0.14 -6.53
C LEU A 28 -1.66 -0.59 -7.79
N ALA A 29 -0.52 -1.28 -7.65
CA ALA A 29 0.21 -1.84 -8.78
C ALA A 29 -0.62 -2.91 -9.48
N ALA A 30 -1.22 -3.86 -8.74
CA ALA A 30 -2.09 -4.88 -9.31
C ALA A 30 -3.33 -4.28 -9.99
N SER A 31 -3.97 -3.27 -9.36
CA SER A 31 -5.08 -2.53 -9.95
C SER A 31 -4.70 -1.88 -11.30
N ARG A 32 -3.53 -1.23 -11.39
CA ARG A 32 -3.04 -0.64 -12.65
C ARG A 32 -2.79 -1.67 -13.74
N LEU A 33 -2.51 -2.91 -13.37
CA LEU A 33 -2.37 -4.03 -14.32
C LEU A 33 -3.73 -4.64 -14.71
N GLY A 34 -4.84 -4.11 -14.19
CA GLY A 34 -6.19 -4.56 -14.52
C GLY A 34 -6.69 -5.75 -13.67
N CYS A 35 -5.97 -6.11 -12.61
CA CYS A 35 -6.40 -7.17 -11.70
C CYS A 35 -7.54 -6.71 -10.79
N SER A 36 -8.43 -7.63 -10.45
CA SER A 36 -9.34 -7.50 -9.31
C SER A 36 -8.58 -7.78 -8.01
N VAL A 37 -8.64 -6.86 -7.07
CA VAL A 37 -7.81 -6.90 -5.85
C VAL A 37 -8.68 -6.84 -4.60
N ALA A 38 -8.51 -7.81 -3.70
CA ALA A 38 -9.01 -7.72 -2.33
C ALA A 38 -7.88 -7.27 -1.39
N VAL A 39 -8.12 -6.24 -0.61
CA VAL A 39 -7.21 -5.80 0.46
C VAL A 39 -7.87 -6.07 1.80
N LEU A 40 -7.28 -6.95 2.60
CA LEU A 40 -7.73 -7.24 3.97
C LEU A 40 -6.85 -6.50 4.97
N THR A 41 -7.46 -5.80 5.89
CA THR A 41 -6.75 -5.09 6.96
C THR A 41 -7.53 -5.16 8.26
N HIS A 42 -6.82 -5.24 9.38
CA HIS A 42 -7.42 -5.27 10.70
C HIS A 42 -8.31 -4.05 10.97
N ASN A 43 -7.92 -2.87 10.48
CA ASN A 43 -8.68 -1.64 10.68
C ASN A 43 -8.53 -0.71 9.46
N LEU A 44 -9.65 -0.40 8.81
CA LEU A 44 -9.71 0.50 7.66
C LEU A 44 -9.30 1.94 7.99
N ASP A 45 -9.41 2.36 9.24
CA ASP A 45 -9.01 3.71 9.66
C ASP A 45 -7.51 3.85 9.87
N THR A 46 -6.76 2.74 9.80
CA THR A 46 -5.30 2.75 9.93
C THR A 46 -4.57 2.52 8.60
N ILE A 47 -5.28 2.56 7.47
CA ILE A 47 -4.69 2.47 6.14
C ILE A 47 -3.62 3.56 5.95
N GLY A 48 -2.41 3.19 5.56
CA GLY A 48 -1.29 4.12 5.35
C GLY A 48 -0.80 4.81 6.61
N GLN A 49 -1.11 4.28 7.79
CA GLN A 49 -0.72 4.88 9.05
C GLN A 49 0.81 4.93 9.21
N MET A 50 1.30 6.12 9.54
CA MET A 50 2.68 6.32 9.95
C MET A 50 2.81 6.03 11.45
N SER A 51 3.36 4.87 11.80
CA SER A 51 3.44 4.38 13.18
C SER A 51 4.42 5.15 14.07
N CYS A 52 5.47 5.71 13.46
CA CYS A 52 6.50 6.50 14.17
C CYS A 52 6.38 7.99 13.84
N ASN A 53 7.47 8.59 13.36
CA ASN A 53 7.47 9.96 12.87
C ASN A 53 6.68 10.06 11.56
N PRO A 54 5.85 11.10 11.38
CA PRO A 54 5.14 11.32 10.14
C PRO A 54 6.07 11.86 9.06
N ALA A 55 7.08 11.08 8.68
CA ALA A 55 8.08 11.46 7.72
C ALA A 55 8.33 10.36 6.69
N ILE A 56 8.39 10.74 5.43
CA ILE A 56 8.70 9.89 4.30
C ILE A 56 10.08 10.26 3.77
N GLY A 57 10.86 9.25 3.38
CA GLY A 57 12.22 9.43 2.89
C GLY A 57 13.27 9.31 3.98
N GLY A 58 14.41 9.94 3.76
CA GLY A 58 15.60 9.80 4.59
C GLY A 58 16.68 8.94 3.93
N LEU A 59 17.75 8.63 4.65
CA LEU A 59 18.87 7.83 4.15
C LEU A 59 18.36 6.47 3.63
N ALA A 60 18.76 6.07 2.45
CA ALA A 60 18.30 4.92 1.67
C ALA A 60 16.79 4.95 1.35
N LYS A 61 15.92 5.24 2.32
CA LYS A 61 14.47 5.27 2.13
C LYS A 61 14.02 6.27 1.07
N GLY A 62 14.65 7.47 1.02
CA GLY A 62 14.33 8.47 0.01
C GLY A 62 14.64 8.02 -1.42
N HIS A 63 15.63 7.16 -1.62
CA HIS A 63 15.95 6.56 -2.92
C HIS A 63 14.86 5.57 -3.34
N ILE A 64 14.47 4.67 -2.43
CA ILE A 64 13.42 3.68 -2.65
C ILE A 64 12.08 4.35 -2.97
N VAL A 65 11.72 5.43 -2.24
CA VAL A 65 10.48 6.17 -2.52
C VAL A 65 10.47 6.75 -3.94
N ARG A 66 11.61 7.25 -4.43
CA ARG A 66 11.73 7.74 -5.81
C ARG A 66 11.61 6.63 -6.85
N GLU A 67 12.14 5.45 -6.57
CA GLU A 67 12.01 4.29 -7.44
C GLU A 67 10.55 3.84 -7.52
N ILE A 68 9.85 3.79 -6.38
CA ILE A 68 8.41 3.49 -6.31
C ILE A 68 7.60 4.54 -7.09
N ASP A 69 7.89 5.81 -6.90
CA ASP A 69 7.24 6.93 -7.59
C ASP A 69 7.44 6.85 -9.10
N ALA A 70 8.67 6.56 -9.57
CA ALA A 70 8.97 6.37 -10.98
C ALA A 70 8.19 5.21 -11.63
N MET A 71 7.77 4.23 -10.84
CA MET A 71 6.89 3.13 -11.27
C MET A 71 5.40 3.45 -11.12
N GLY A 72 5.04 4.69 -10.81
CA GLY A 72 3.66 5.13 -10.64
C GLY A 72 3.07 4.85 -9.26
N GLY A 73 3.91 4.70 -8.23
CA GLY A 73 3.47 4.52 -6.85
C GLY A 73 2.78 5.75 -6.26
N ALA A 74 1.99 5.53 -5.22
CA ALA A 74 1.18 6.58 -4.58
C ALA A 74 1.91 7.31 -3.46
N MET A 75 2.93 6.69 -2.86
CA MET A 75 3.60 7.21 -1.66
C MET A 75 4.23 8.58 -1.89
N GLY A 76 4.92 8.79 -3.02
CA GLY A 76 5.53 10.06 -3.40
C GLY A 76 4.49 11.16 -3.55
N LEU A 77 3.49 10.92 -4.40
CA LEU A 77 2.38 11.85 -4.64
C LEU A 77 1.58 12.19 -3.38
N ASN A 78 1.38 11.20 -2.50
CA ASN A 78 0.67 11.43 -1.25
C ASN A 78 1.52 12.28 -0.27
N THR A 79 2.84 12.07 -0.29
CA THR A 79 3.79 12.86 0.48
C THR A 79 3.79 14.31 0.01
N ASP A 80 3.87 14.56 -1.30
CA ASP A 80 3.87 15.92 -1.85
C ASP A 80 2.59 16.69 -1.51
N ALA A 81 1.45 15.98 -1.49
CA ALA A 81 0.16 16.60 -1.18
C ALA A 81 -0.05 16.90 0.32
N THR A 82 0.72 16.27 1.21
CA THR A 82 0.49 16.34 2.67
C THR A 82 1.71 16.76 3.47
N ALA A 83 2.83 17.05 2.80
CA ALA A 83 4.05 17.49 3.45
C ALA A 83 3.91 18.90 4.01
N ILE A 84 4.38 19.07 5.23
CA ILE A 84 4.50 20.36 5.93
C ILE A 84 5.92 20.89 5.93
N GLN A 85 6.90 20.03 5.67
CA GLN A 85 8.31 20.42 5.59
C GLN A 85 9.08 19.44 4.70
N PHE A 86 9.93 19.97 3.84
CA PHE A 86 10.91 19.22 3.08
C PHE A 86 12.34 19.52 3.55
N ARG A 87 13.17 18.49 3.59
CA ARG A 87 14.56 18.61 3.98
C ARG A 87 15.45 17.71 3.14
N MET A 88 16.57 18.24 2.66
CA MET A 88 17.63 17.44 2.05
C MET A 88 18.61 17.02 3.14
N LEU A 89 18.70 15.71 3.41
CA LEU A 89 19.71 15.16 4.32
C LEU A 89 21.03 15.03 3.58
N ASN A 90 22.13 15.18 4.32
CA ASN A 90 23.50 15.08 3.78
C ASN A 90 23.77 16.02 2.60
N ALA A 91 23.20 17.22 2.59
CA ALA A 91 23.39 18.20 1.51
C ALA A 91 24.87 18.56 1.26
N SER A 92 25.70 18.52 2.31
CA SER A 92 27.15 18.76 2.25
C SER A 92 27.98 17.52 1.85
N LYS A 93 27.37 16.36 1.68
CA LYS A 93 27.99 15.10 1.28
C LYS A 93 27.87 14.90 -0.23
N GLY A 94 28.50 13.85 -0.74
CA GLY A 94 28.39 13.53 -2.17
C GLY A 94 26.96 13.21 -2.64
N PRO A 95 26.68 13.33 -3.95
CA PRO A 95 25.34 13.17 -4.50
C PRO A 95 24.65 11.84 -4.15
N SER A 96 25.41 10.76 -4.07
CA SER A 96 24.91 9.41 -3.79
C SER A 96 24.31 9.22 -2.39
N VAL A 97 24.63 10.10 -1.45
CA VAL A 97 24.11 10.05 -0.07
C VAL A 97 23.13 11.18 0.26
N ARG A 98 22.87 12.07 -0.69
CA ARG A 98 21.83 13.07 -0.56
C ARG A 98 20.46 12.43 -0.61
N ALA A 99 19.68 12.56 0.46
CA ALA A 99 18.38 11.91 0.56
C ALA A 99 17.30 12.92 0.95
N PRO A 100 16.23 13.07 0.16
CA PRO A 100 15.10 13.88 0.55
C PRO A 100 14.35 13.24 1.71
N ARG A 101 13.85 14.06 2.60
CA ARG A 101 12.96 13.69 3.68
C ARG A 101 11.85 14.73 3.79
N ALA A 102 10.61 14.27 3.72
CA ALA A 102 9.43 15.09 3.93
C ALA A 102 8.81 14.78 5.29
N GLN A 103 8.47 15.80 6.04
CA GLN A 103 7.62 15.72 7.22
C GLN A 103 6.19 15.97 6.76
N CYS A 104 5.26 15.05 7.05
CA CYS A 104 3.87 15.15 6.62
C CYS A 104 2.93 15.45 7.78
N ASP A 105 1.77 16.02 7.46
CA ASP A 105 0.63 15.95 8.35
C ASP A 105 0.16 14.50 8.43
N LYS A 106 0.23 13.91 9.62
CA LYS A 106 -0.08 12.48 9.83
C LYS A 106 -1.52 12.13 9.50
N THR A 107 -2.44 13.01 9.84
CA THR A 107 -3.87 12.79 9.62
C THR A 107 -4.23 12.98 8.14
N ALA A 108 -3.76 14.06 7.54
CA ALA A 108 -3.97 14.34 6.13
C ALA A 108 -3.38 13.21 5.24
N TYR A 109 -2.17 12.75 5.55
CA TYR A 109 -1.51 11.66 4.82
C TYR A 109 -2.34 10.38 4.86
N ARG A 110 -2.78 9.96 6.04
CA ARG A 110 -3.59 8.76 6.24
C ARG A 110 -4.94 8.86 5.53
N THR A 111 -5.65 9.97 5.72
CA THR A 111 -6.97 10.19 5.10
C THR A 111 -6.88 10.17 3.58
N ARG A 112 -5.88 10.86 3.02
CA ARG A 112 -5.66 10.87 1.57
C ARG A 112 -5.28 9.49 1.04
N MET A 113 -4.42 8.75 1.74
CA MET A 113 -4.01 7.40 1.32
C MET A 113 -5.18 6.42 1.32
N LYS A 114 -6.05 6.50 2.34
CA LYS A 114 -7.30 5.73 2.37
C LYS A 114 -8.18 6.06 1.17
N MET A 115 -8.40 7.33 0.88
CA MET A 115 -9.17 7.77 -0.29
C MET A 115 -8.58 7.27 -1.61
N VAL A 116 -7.26 7.27 -1.77
CA VAL A 116 -6.59 6.74 -2.96
C VAL A 116 -6.91 5.26 -3.18
N LEU A 117 -6.89 4.45 -2.12
CA LEU A 117 -7.27 3.03 -2.22
C LEU A 117 -8.76 2.83 -2.48
N GLU A 118 -9.62 3.59 -1.80
CA GLU A 118 -11.09 3.48 -1.93
C GLU A 118 -11.58 3.88 -3.33
N THR A 119 -10.87 4.77 -4.01
CA THR A 119 -11.23 5.25 -5.35
C THR A 119 -10.50 4.51 -6.48
N ALA A 120 -9.54 3.65 -6.15
CA ALA A 120 -8.81 2.90 -7.17
C ALA A 120 -9.69 1.83 -7.83
N PRO A 121 -9.68 1.72 -9.17
CA PRO A 121 -10.51 0.75 -9.86
C PRO A 121 -10.10 -0.69 -9.53
N GLY A 122 -11.09 -1.58 -9.39
CA GLY A 122 -10.86 -3.01 -9.15
C GLY A 122 -10.35 -3.37 -7.76
N ILE A 123 -10.27 -2.41 -6.82
CA ILE A 123 -9.89 -2.68 -5.42
C ILE A 123 -11.13 -2.76 -4.54
N CYS A 124 -11.23 -3.83 -3.75
CA CYS A 124 -12.20 -4.01 -2.70
C CYS A 124 -11.49 -4.06 -1.34
N LEU A 125 -11.94 -3.25 -0.38
CA LEU A 125 -11.38 -3.19 0.96
C LEU A 125 -12.24 -3.99 1.94
N PHE A 126 -11.59 -4.83 2.74
CA PHE A 126 -12.25 -5.64 3.77
C PHE A 126 -11.58 -5.41 5.12
N GLN A 127 -12.40 -5.19 6.13
CA GLN A 127 -11.91 -5.17 7.51
C GLN A 127 -12.03 -6.56 8.11
N GLY A 128 -10.93 -7.10 8.59
CA GLY A 128 -10.88 -8.42 9.22
C GLY A 128 -9.45 -8.89 9.48
N ASP A 129 -9.35 -9.98 10.20
CA ASP A 129 -8.08 -10.64 10.51
C ASP A 129 -7.92 -11.88 9.65
N VAL A 130 -6.77 -11.99 9.00
CA VAL A 130 -6.38 -13.22 8.30
C VAL A 130 -5.75 -14.17 9.33
N VAL A 131 -6.45 -15.25 9.59
CA VAL A 131 -6.02 -16.25 10.59
C VAL A 131 -5.38 -17.49 9.97
N LYS A 132 -5.59 -17.70 8.67
CA LYS A 132 -5.08 -18.89 7.99
C LYS A 132 -4.95 -18.66 6.48
N LEU A 133 -3.88 -19.18 5.91
CA LEU A 133 -3.73 -19.32 4.47
C LEU A 133 -4.40 -20.63 4.03
N LEU A 134 -5.27 -20.56 3.04
CA LEU A 134 -5.89 -21.72 2.42
C LEU A 134 -4.96 -22.24 1.32
N VAL A 135 -4.63 -23.53 1.40
CA VAL A 135 -3.70 -24.18 0.48
C VAL A 135 -4.36 -25.46 -0.05
N ASN A 136 -4.27 -25.72 -1.35
CA ASN A 136 -4.77 -26.94 -1.96
C ASN A 136 -3.80 -28.13 -1.76
N GLY A 137 -4.17 -29.32 -2.25
CA GLY A 137 -3.34 -30.53 -2.15
C GLY A 137 -2.00 -30.43 -2.90
N GLU A 138 -1.85 -29.49 -3.82
CA GLU A 138 -0.62 -29.22 -4.59
C GLU A 138 0.25 -28.10 -3.96
N GLN A 139 -0.01 -27.74 -2.72
CA GLN A 139 0.69 -26.66 -1.97
C GLN A 139 0.54 -25.28 -2.60
N GLN A 140 -0.53 -25.03 -3.35
CA GLN A 140 -0.81 -23.72 -3.94
C GLN A 140 -1.77 -22.95 -3.04
N ALA A 141 -1.51 -21.65 -2.84
CA ALA A 141 -2.42 -20.76 -2.10
C ALA A 141 -3.70 -20.54 -2.91
N THR A 142 -4.85 -20.76 -2.29
CA THR A 142 -6.17 -20.61 -2.91
C THR A 142 -7.03 -19.56 -2.22
N GLY A 143 -6.55 -18.97 -1.13
CA GLY A 143 -7.25 -17.93 -0.38
C GLY A 143 -6.69 -17.73 1.03
N ALA A 144 -7.38 -16.90 1.80
CA ALA A 144 -7.09 -16.65 3.21
C ALA A 144 -8.38 -16.43 3.99
#